data_d0e8ff4efa048c7cd0094461da50edf1
#
_entry.id   d0e8ff4efa048c7cd0094461da50edf1
#
_cell.length_a   1.000
_cell.length_b   1.000
_cell.length_c   1.000
_cell.angle_alpha   90.00
_cell.angle_beta   90.00
_cell.angle_gamma   90.00
#
_symmetry.space_group_name_H-M   'P 1'
#
loop_
_entity.id
_entity.type
_entity.pdbx_description
1 polymer ?
#
loop_
_entity_poly.entity_id
_entity_poly.type
_entity_poly.pdbx_seq_one_letter_code
_entity_poly.pdbx_strand_id
1 'polypeptide(L)'
;MSILEVKDLKKSFGKTEVLKGVSFTLEEGEVLSIIGSSGSGKTTILRCINQLETADSGYINVANEVFFDGENKDKKEDPKEKRRKQLLVGLVFQNFNLFPQYNVLENVTLAAKLQAKELPDYKENKAKINEEIDRKAKDILGKVGLLEKLENYPCELSGGQQQRVSIARALVLEPKILFFDEPTSALDPELTGEILKVIKSLAEEKVTMVIVTHEMSFAKAVSSKVIFMDNGVIEEEGTPEEVFDNPKSHRTKEFISKFED
;
A
#
# COMPACT_ATOMS: atom_id res chain seq x y z
N MET A 1 9.18 -15.54 -9.11
CA MET A 1 9.44 -15.73 -7.65
C MET A 1 8.56 -14.78 -6.89
N SER A 2 7.84 -15.30 -5.90
CA SER A 2 6.92 -14.49 -5.11
C SER A 2 7.66 -13.36 -4.39
N ILE A 3 7.23 -12.12 -4.59
CA ILE A 3 7.78 -10.93 -3.92
C ILE A 3 7.13 -10.70 -2.56
N LEU A 4 5.90 -11.19 -2.37
CA LEU A 4 5.19 -11.22 -1.10
C LEU A 4 4.67 -12.62 -0.84
N GLU A 5 4.95 -13.15 0.33
CA GLU A 5 4.40 -14.41 0.81
C GLU A 5 3.84 -14.20 2.22
N VAL A 6 2.55 -14.51 2.38
CA VAL A 6 1.84 -14.51 3.67
C VAL A 6 1.34 -15.93 3.91
N LYS A 7 1.63 -16.49 5.10
CA LYS A 7 1.22 -17.86 5.47
C LYS A 7 0.57 -17.88 6.84
N ASP A 8 -0.60 -18.47 6.91
CA ASP A 8 -1.41 -18.73 8.12
C ASP A 8 -1.45 -17.53 9.10
N LEU A 9 -1.62 -16.32 8.54
CA LEU A 9 -1.55 -15.09 9.31
C LEU A 9 -2.79 -14.97 10.20
N LYS A 10 -2.58 -14.85 11.53
CA LYS A 10 -3.64 -14.69 12.53
C LYS A 10 -3.44 -13.42 13.33
N LYS A 11 -4.55 -12.75 13.63
CA LYS A 11 -4.55 -11.56 14.47
C LYS A 11 -5.86 -11.42 15.22
N SER A 12 -5.74 -11.17 16.52
CA SER A 12 -6.87 -10.86 17.40
C SER A 12 -6.68 -9.52 18.09
N PHE A 13 -7.79 -8.85 18.39
CA PHE A 13 -7.85 -7.67 19.24
C PHE A 13 -8.75 -7.99 20.44
N GLY A 14 -8.13 -8.18 21.59
CA GLY A 14 -8.81 -8.67 22.78
C GLY A 14 -9.38 -10.07 22.56
N LYS A 15 -10.72 -10.18 22.58
CA LYS A 15 -11.42 -11.47 22.34
C LYS A 15 -11.88 -11.66 20.88
N THR A 16 -11.69 -10.66 20.03
CA THR A 16 -12.14 -10.69 18.63
C THR A 16 -11.04 -11.15 17.73
N GLU A 17 -11.17 -12.33 17.14
CA GLU A 17 -10.28 -12.85 16.11
C GLU A 17 -10.62 -12.20 14.78
N VAL A 18 -9.70 -11.36 14.25
CA VAL A 18 -9.89 -10.57 13.03
C VAL A 18 -9.29 -11.27 11.81
N LEU A 19 -8.12 -11.88 11.95
CA LEU A 19 -7.51 -12.73 10.92
C LEU A 19 -7.42 -14.16 11.44
N LYS A 20 -7.91 -15.11 10.65
CA LYS A 20 -8.12 -16.50 11.06
C LYS A 20 -7.32 -17.51 10.22
N GLY A 21 -6.07 -17.13 9.86
CA GLY A 21 -5.20 -17.99 9.06
C GLY A 21 -5.22 -17.62 7.58
N VAL A 22 -4.90 -16.37 7.28
CA VAL A 22 -4.87 -15.84 5.91
C VAL A 22 -3.55 -16.21 5.24
N SER A 23 -3.61 -16.79 4.02
CA SER A 23 -2.44 -17.17 3.22
C SER A 23 -2.62 -16.74 1.78
N PHE A 24 -1.64 -16.05 1.21
CA PHE A 24 -1.60 -15.67 -0.21
C PHE A 24 -0.19 -15.30 -0.65
N THR A 25 0.01 -15.19 -1.95
CA THR A 25 1.27 -14.78 -2.57
C THR A 25 1.03 -13.72 -3.63
N LEU A 26 2.08 -12.93 -3.93
CA LEU A 26 2.09 -11.95 -5.00
C LEU A 26 3.43 -12.05 -5.74
N GLU A 27 3.40 -12.04 -7.07
CA GLU A 27 4.60 -12.00 -7.91
C GLU A 27 5.01 -10.54 -8.21
N GLU A 28 6.27 -10.33 -8.60
CA GLU A 28 6.76 -9.00 -8.98
C GLU A 28 6.03 -8.48 -10.24
N GLY A 29 5.61 -7.22 -10.21
CA GLY A 29 4.87 -6.58 -11.30
C GLY A 29 3.38 -6.90 -11.32
N GLU A 30 2.87 -7.70 -10.38
CA GLU A 30 1.44 -7.98 -10.24
C GLU A 30 0.71 -6.93 -9.40
N VAL A 31 -0.59 -6.81 -9.65
CA VAL A 31 -1.53 -6.02 -8.85
C VAL A 31 -2.52 -6.95 -8.19
N LEU A 32 -2.50 -7.02 -6.87
CA LEU A 32 -3.46 -7.74 -6.05
C LEU A 32 -4.49 -6.79 -5.49
N SER A 33 -5.78 -6.99 -5.80
CA SER A 33 -6.86 -6.32 -5.08
C SER A 33 -7.44 -7.21 -3.99
N ILE A 34 -7.62 -6.63 -2.80
CA ILE A 34 -8.30 -7.25 -1.66
C ILE A 34 -9.64 -6.55 -1.48
N ILE A 35 -10.72 -7.26 -1.74
CA ILE A 35 -12.10 -6.79 -1.60
C ILE A 35 -12.81 -7.52 -0.47
N GLY A 36 -13.95 -7.01 -0.02
CA GLY A 36 -14.75 -7.65 1.03
C GLY A 36 -15.50 -6.66 1.91
N SER A 37 -16.37 -7.19 2.77
CA SER A 37 -17.19 -6.38 3.68
C SER A 37 -16.36 -5.58 4.68
N SER A 38 -16.95 -4.50 5.24
CA SER A 38 -16.34 -3.77 6.33
C SER A 38 -16.10 -4.70 7.52
N GLY A 39 -14.92 -4.58 8.15
CA GLY A 39 -14.53 -5.44 9.28
C GLY A 39 -14.04 -6.84 8.90
N SER A 40 -13.93 -7.20 7.61
CA SER A 40 -13.42 -8.52 7.18
C SER A 40 -11.91 -8.73 7.41
N GLY A 41 -11.16 -7.70 7.85
CA GLY A 41 -9.74 -7.80 8.18
C GLY A 41 -8.77 -7.22 7.14
N LYS A 42 -9.26 -6.64 6.03
CA LYS A 42 -8.43 -6.10 4.92
C LYS A 42 -7.34 -5.12 5.38
N THR A 43 -7.71 -4.05 6.08
CA THR A 43 -6.77 -3.08 6.64
C THR A 43 -5.82 -3.71 7.66
N THR A 44 -6.29 -4.71 8.43
CA THR A 44 -5.46 -5.42 9.41
C THR A 44 -4.33 -6.21 8.72
N ILE A 45 -4.61 -6.87 7.60
CA ILE A 45 -3.56 -7.54 6.79
C ILE A 45 -2.52 -6.52 6.35
N LEU A 46 -2.93 -5.39 5.75
CA LEU A 46 -2.00 -4.36 5.31
C LEU A 46 -1.14 -3.85 6.47
N ARG A 47 -1.75 -3.60 7.63
CA ARG A 47 -1.02 -3.14 8.82
C ARG A 47 -0.01 -4.17 9.32
N CYS A 48 -0.35 -5.45 9.30
CA CYS A 48 0.58 -6.51 9.70
C CYS A 48 1.77 -6.59 8.73
N ILE A 49 1.54 -6.56 7.41
CA ILE A 49 2.60 -6.61 6.40
C ILE A 49 3.52 -5.38 6.52
N ASN A 50 2.95 -4.19 6.74
CA ASN A 50 3.72 -2.96 6.89
C ASN A 50 4.31 -2.77 8.30
N GLN A 51 4.27 -3.79 9.16
CA GLN A 51 4.78 -3.77 10.55
C GLN A 51 4.20 -2.64 11.42
N LEU A 52 3.00 -2.16 11.10
CA LEU A 52 2.23 -1.20 11.90
C LEU A 52 1.40 -1.91 12.97
N GLU A 53 1.18 -3.20 12.79
CA GLU A 53 0.51 -4.09 13.74
C GLU A 53 1.28 -5.40 13.80
N THR A 54 1.42 -6.00 14.98
CA THR A 54 2.10 -7.29 15.14
C THR A 54 1.08 -8.42 15.04
N ALA A 55 1.28 -9.36 14.15
CA ALA A 55 0.45 -10.56 14.05
C ALA A 55 0.63 -11.47 15.27
N ASP A 56 -0.38 -12.30 15.57
CA ASP A 56 -0.31 -13.25 16.69
C ASP A 56 0.41 -14.53 16.30
N SER A 57 0.25 -14.98 15.04
CA SER A 57 0.96 -16.12 14.45
C SER A 57 0.99 -16.02 12.94
N GLY A 58 1.73 -16.92 12.30
CA GLY A 58 1.90 -17.00 10.85
C GLY A 58 3.28 -16.50 10.40
N TYR A 59 3.39 -16.23 9.11
CA TYR A 59 4.67 -15.85 8.49
C TYR A 59 4.44 -14.80 7.40
N ILE A 60 5.32 -13.81 7.32
CA ILE A 60 5.33 -12.77 6.28
C ILE A 60 6.75 -12.63 5.74
N ASN A 61 6.89 -12.78 4.42
CA ASN A 61 8.12 -12.53 3.69
C ASN A 61 7.87 -11.50 2.59
N VAL A 62 8.75 -10.52 2.47
CA VAL A 62 8.71 -9.48 1.43
C VAL A 62 10.09 -9.40 0.78
N ALA A 63 10.16 -9.56 -0.54
CA ALA A 63 11.39 -9.47 -1.31
C ALA A 63 12.54 -10.34 -0.75
N ASN A 64 12.23 -11.58 -0.34
CA ASN A 64 13.12 -12.54 0.33
C ASN A 64 13.61 -12.12 1.72
N GLU A 65 12.99 -11.13 2.34
CA GLU A 65 13.25 -10.68 3.71
C GLU A 65 12.11 -11.11 4.63
N VAL A 66 12.43 -11.77 5.74
CA VAL A 66 11.43 -12.17 6.74
C VAL A 66 10.97 -10.94 7.53
N PHE A 67 9.73 -10.55 7.36
CA PHE A 67 9.09 -9.41 8.06
C PHE A 67 8.47 -9.83 9.38
N PHE A 68 7.90 -11.03 9.41
CA PHE A 68 7.32 -11.62 10.60
C PHE A 68 7.45 -13.15 10.55
N ASP A 69 7.81 -13.73 11.68
CA ASP A 69 7.86 -15.18 11.90
C ASP A 69 7.28 -15.48 13.28
N GLY A 70 6.09 -16.04 13.31
CA GLY A 70 5.36 -16.35 14.54
C GLY A 70 6.04 -17.38 15.43
N GLU A 71 6.91 -18.23 14.87
CA GLU A 71 7.72 -19.21 15.65
C GLU A 71 8.92 -18.54 16.34
N ASN A 72 9.40 -17.41 15.80
CA ASN A 72 10.58 -16.68 16.28
C ASN A 72 10.25 -15.24 16.72
N LYS A 73 9.00 -14.94 17.08
CA LYS A 73 8.53 -13.58 17.40
C LYS A 73 9.26 -12.90 18.57
N ASP A 74 9.84 -13.68 19.50
CA ASP A 74 10.59 -13.15 20.65
C ASP A 74 12.02 -12.74 20.32
N LYS A 75 12.49 -13.03 19.10
CA LYS A 75 13.82 -12.62 18.64
C LYS A 75 13.84 -11.12 18.41
N LYS A 76 14.62 -10.41 19.23
CA LYS A 76 14.81 -8.97 19.07
C LYS A 76 15.52 -8.70 17.74
N GLU A 77 14.83 -7.99 16.85
CA GLU A 77 15.40 -7.50 15.60
C GLU A 77 16.21 -6.22 15.88
N ASP A 78 17.34 -6.06 15.18
CA ASP A 78 18.11 -4.81 15.21
C ASP A 78 17.21 -3.68 14.64
N PRO A 79 17.06 -2.54 15.34
CA PRO A 79 16.29 -1.41 14.87
C PRO A 79 16.69 -0.91 13.46
N LYS A 80 17.97 -1.02 13.10
CA LYS A 80 18.44 -0.65 11.75
C LYS A 80 17.95 -1.62 10.69
N GLU A 81 18.00 -2.93 10.97
CA GLU A 81 17.47 -3.98 10.07
C GLU A 81 15.96 -3.84 9.90
N LYS A 82 15.22 -3.62 11.00
CA LYS A 82 13.78 -3.35 10.94
C LYS A 82 13.48 -2.16 10.03
N ARG A 83 14.20 -1.06 10.21
CA ARG A 83 14.01 0.14 9.38
C ARG A 83 14.34 -0.11 7.91
N ARG A 84 15.42 -0.84 7.63
CA ARG A 84 15.78 -1.24 6.26
C ARG A 84 14.67 -2.04 5.59
N LYS A 85 14.09 -3.01 6.30
CA LYS A 85 12.96 -3.80 5.79
C LYS A 85 11.73 -2.93 5.55
N GLN A 86 11.40 -2.02 6.46
CA GLN A 86 10.27 -1.11 6.30
C GLN A 86 10.36 -0.25 5.03
N LEU A 87 11.56 0.03 4.52
CA LEU A 87 11.75 0.77 3.26
C LEU A 87 11.45 -0.07 2.01
N LEU A 88 11.35 -1.40 2.14
CA LEU A 88 10.95 -2.28 1.03
C LEU A 88 9.45 -2.17 0.70
N VAL A 89 8.66 -1.58 1.59
CA VAL A 89 7.23 -1.41 1.43
C VAL A 89 6.85 0.06 1.51
N GLY A 90 5.93 0.49 0.66
CA GLY A 90 5.31 1.81 0.73
C GLY A 90 3.83 1.66 1.09
N LEU A 91 3.29 2.53 1.94
CA LEU A 91 1.89 2.52 2.31
C LEU A 91 1.25 3.88 2.05
N VAL A 92 0.17 3.85 1.28
CA VAL A 92 -0.73 4.97 1.04
C VAL A 92 -1.99 4.73 1.88
N PHE A 93 -2.23 5.62 2.83
CA PHE A 93 -3.34 5.51 3.77
C PHE A 93 -4.65 6.06 3.18
N GLN A 94 -5.76 5.65 3.75
CA GLN A 94 -7.10 6.21 3.51
C GLN A 94 -7.14 7.72 3.76
N ASN A 95 -6.60 8.16 4.90
CA ASN A 95 -6.35 9.57 5.18
C ASN A 95 -4.97 9.94 4.65
N PHE A 96 -4.83 11.12 4.07
CA PHE A 96 -3.60 11.56 3.37
C PHE A 96 -2.38 11.61 4.28
N ASN A 97 -2.58 11.91 5.58
CA ASN A 97 -1.55 11.97 6.62
C ASN A 97 -0.32 12.81 6.21
N LEU A 98 -0.59 13.94 5.53
CA LEU A 98 0.46 14.90 5.19
C LEU A 98 0.85 15.69 6.44
N PHE A 99 2.12 16.05 6.51
CA PHE A 99 2.63 16.94 7.55
C PHE A 99 2.19 18.37 7.24
N PRO A 100 1.32 18.99 8.06
CA PRO A 100 0.72 20.29 7.73
C PRO A 100 1.74 21.43 7.72
N GLN A 101 2.86 21.28 8.43
CA GLN A 101 3.94 22.28 8.51
C GLN A 101 4.92 22.24 7.33
N TYR A 102 4.82 21.25 6.44
CA TYR A 102 5.68 21.07 5.28
C TYR A 102 4.89 21.31 3.98
N ASN A 103 5.55 21.93 2.99
CA ASN A 103 5.00 22.04 1.65
C ASN A 103 4.99 20.67 0.93
N VAL A 104 4.49 20.63 -0.31
CA VAL A 104 4.39 19.41 -1.12
C VAL A 104 5.76 18.75 -1.31
N LEU A 105 6.78 19.52 -1.74
CA LEU A 105 8.10 18.98 -1.98
C LEU A 105 8.74 18.43 -0.71
N GLU A 106 8.60 19.16 0.39
CA GLU A 106 9.11 18.74 1.69
C GLU A 106 8.41 17.48 2.22
N ASN A 107 7.08 17.39 2.07
CA ASN A 107 6.32 16.18 2.43
C ASN A 107 6.84 14.94 1.69
N VAL A 108 7.13 15.07 0.39
CA VAL A 108 7.61 13.96 -0.43
C VAL A 108 9.06 13.62 -0.09
N THR A 109 9.94 14.61 0.11
CA THR A 109 11.38 14.39 0.25
C THR A 109 11.85 14.09 1.67
N LEU A 110 11.01 14.35 2.70
CA LEU A 110 11.40 14.25 4.11
C LEU A 110 12.04 12.90 4.47
N ALA A 111 11.36 11.80 4.15
CA ALA A 111 11.83 10.46 4.51
C ALA A 111 13.14 10.10 3.78
N ALA A 112 13.23 10.40 2.48
CA ALA A 112 14.43 10.16 1.69
C ALA A 112 15.62 11.00 2.20
N LYS A 113 15.42 12.26 2.56
CA LYS A 113 16.46 13.11 3.14
C LYS A 113 16.89 12.64 4.54
N LEU A 114 15.97 12.09 5.33
CA LEU A 114 16.31 11.50 6.63
C LEU A 114 17.14 10.22 6.46
N GLN A 115 16.75 9.36 5.52
CA GLN A 115 17.50 8.15 5.19
C GLN A 115 18.91 8.47 4.66
N ALA A 116 19.02 9.45 3.79
CA ALA A 116 20.28 9.87 3.22
C ALA A 116 21.32 10.31 4.29
N LYS A 117 20.86 10.83 5.44
CA LYS A 117 21.76 11.19 6.56
C LYS A 117 22.51 9.99 7.16
N GLU A 118 22.06 8.78 6.92
CA GLU A 118 22.69 7.54 7.39
C GLU A 118 23.80 7.06 6.44
N LEU A 119 23.91 7.65 5.23
CA LEU A 119 24.97 7.32 4.27
C LEU A 119 26.35 7.78 4.80
N PRO A 120 27.40 6.96 4.66
CA PRO A 120 28.73 7.27 5.15
C PRO A 120 29.30 8.59 4.61
N ASP A 121 29.01 8.90 3.36
CA ASP A 121 29.52 10.06 2.61
C ASP A 121 28.56 11.27 2.60
N TYR A 122 27.44 11.18 3.35
CA TYR A 122 26.42 12.24 3.35
C TYR A 122 26.97 13.62 3.71
N LYS A 123 27.87 13.70 4.71
CA LYS A 123 28.40 14.99 5.17
C LYS A 123 29.18 15.72 4.07
N GLU A 124 29.92 14.97 3.27
CA GLU A 124 30.76 15.50 2.17
C GLU A 124 29.94 15.86 0.94
N ASN A 125 28.89 15.03 0.65
CA ASN A 125 28.08 15.11 -0.57
C ASN A 125 26.66 15.64 -0.33
N LYS A 126 26.37 16.23 0.81
CA LYS A 126 25.02 16.63 1.25
C LYS A 126 24.23 17.41 0.20
N ALA A 127 24.87 18.42 -0.44
CA ALA A 127 24.20 19.26 -1.42
C ALA A 127 23.77 18.45 -2.64
N LYS A 128 24.67 17.64 -3.19
CA LYS A 128 24.44 16.78 -4.35
C LYS A 128 23.36 15.72 -4.07
N ILE A 129 23.45 15.05 -2.92
CA ILE A 129 22.47 14.02 -2.52
C ILE A 129 21.07 14.63 -2.39
N ASN A 130 20.96 15.79 -1.72
CA ASN A 130 19.66 16.45 -1.57
C ASN A 130 19.10 16.93 -2.92
N GLU A 131 19.92 17.43 -3.82
CA GLU A 131 19.52 17.84 -5.18
C GLU A 131 18.99 16.64 -5.98
N GLU A 132 19.65 15.48 -5.90
CA GLU A 132 19.18 14.23 -6.53
C GLU A 132 17.82 13.78 -5.98
N ILE A 133 17.61 13.86 -4.65
CA ILE A 133 16.34 13.54 -4.01
C ILE A 133 15.25 14.52 -4.49
N ASP A 134 15.55 15.82 -4.51
CA ASP A 134 14.58 16.85 -4.93
C ASP A 134 14.22 16.68 -6.42
N ARG A 135 15.18 16.35 -7.28
CA ARG A 135 14.93 16.04 -8.69
C ARG A 135 14.01 14.85 -8.85
N LYS A 136 14.31 13.72 -8.18
CA LYS A 136 13.49 12.52 -8.19
C LYS A 136 12.07 12.79 -7.70
N ALA A 137 11.93 13.55 -6.63
CA ALA A 137 10.62 13.94 -6.10
C ALA A 137 9.83 14.79 -7.11
N LYS A 138 10.48 15.73 -7.80
CA LYS A 138 9.86 16.55 -8.85
C LYS A 138 9.40 15.69 -10.04
N ASP A 139 10.21 14.72 -10.47
CA ASP A 139 9.85 13.78 -11.53
C ASP A 139 8.59 12.98 -11.17
N ILE A 140 8.51 12.47 -9.92
CA ILE A 140 7.34 11.74 -9.43
C ILE A 140 6.13 12.68 -9.30
N LEU A 141 6.32 13.89 -8.75
CA LEU A 141 5.24 14.89 -8.65
C LEU A 141 4.73 15.32 -10.01
N GLY A 142 5.59 15.36 -11.03
CA GLY A 142 5.20 15.54 -12.43
C GLY A 142 4.30 14.43 -12.94
N LYS A 143 4.65 13.16 -12.68
CA LYS A 143 3.83 11.99 -13.06
C LYS A 143 2.43 12.02 -12.43
N VAL A 144 2.30 12.50 -11.20
CA VAL A 144 1.00 12.61 -10.52
C VAL A 144 0.32 13.98 -10.75
N GLY A 145 0.84 14.82 -11.66
CA GLY A 145 0.23 16.10 -12.06
C GLY A 145 0.27 17.19 -11.00
N LEU A 146 1.34 17.27 -10.20
CA LEU A 146 1.50 18.25 -9.11
C LEU A 146 2.75 19.12 -9.20
N LEU A 147 3.39 19.18 -10.38
CA LEU A 147 4.64 19.92 -10.54
C LEU A 147 4.49 21.44 -10.26
N GLU A 148 3.30 22.02 -10.50
CA GLU A 148 3.02 23.43 -10.22
C GLU A 148 2.64 23.72 -8.76
N LYS A 149 2.61 22.68 -7.90
CA LYS A 149 2.16 22.76 -6.51
C LYS A 149 3.25 22.51 -5.49
N LEU A 150 4.53 22.52 -5.89
CA LEU A 150 5.67 22.13 -5.05
C LEU A 150 5.74 22.89 -3.72
N GLU A 151 5.46 24.19 -3.77
CA GLU A 151 5.53 25.11 -2.63
C GLU A 151 4.23 25.25 -1.84
N ASN A 152 3.12 24.66 -2.33
CA ASN A 152 1.83 24.70 -1.63
C ASN A 152 1.87 23.84 -0.38
N TYR A 153 1.14 24.27 0.64
CA TYR A 153 0.92 23.52 1.88
C TYR A 153 -0.35 22.64 1.79
N PRO A 154 -0.46 21.59 2.63
CA PRO A 154 -1.63 20.69 2.57
C PRO A 154 -2.98 21.41 2.66
N CYS A 155 -3.11 22.48 3.43
CA CYS A 155 -4.34 23.26 3.55
C CYS A 155 -4.75 24.03 2.27
N GLU A 156 -3.84 24.16 1.30
CA GLU A 156 -4.08 24.82 0.02
C GLU A 156 -4.41 23.82 -1.11
N LEU A 157 -4.49 22.51 -0.77
CA LEU A 157 -4.69 21.42 -1.72
C LEU A 157 -6.09 20.80 -1.57
N SER A 158 -6.70 20.43 -2.70
CA SER A 158 -7.89 19.57 -2.67
C SER A 158 -7.57 18.19 -2.11
N GLY A 159 -8.58 17.43 -1.67
CA GLY A 159 -8.40 16.06 -1.17
C GLY A 159 -7.68 15.16 -2.18
N GLY A 160 -8.07 15.23 -3.46
CA GLY A 160 -7.40 14.47 -4.52
C GLY A 160 -5.94 14.88 -4.74
N GLN A 161 -5.62 16.18 -4.60
CA GLN A 161 -4.24 16.65 -4.64
C GLN A 161 -3.43 16.13 -3.44
N GLN A 162 -4.00 16.18 -2.23
CA GLN A 162 -3.36 15.64 -1.03
C GLN A 162 -3.08 14.14 -1.16
N GLN A 163 -4.02 13.37 -1.73
CA GLN A 163 -3.82 11.94 -1.96
C GLN A 163 -2.70 11.69 -2.97
N ARG A 164 -2.63 12.48 -4.06
CA ARG A 164 -1.53 12.37 -5.03
C ARG A 164 -0.17 12.72 -4.41
N VAL A 165 -0.09 13.66 -3.47
CA VAL A 165 1.13 13.91 -2.67
C VAL A 165 1.47 12.70 -1.80
N SER A 166 0.48 12.06 -1.16
CA SER A 166 0.68 10.85 -0.37
C SER A 166 1.23 9.69 -1.21
N ILE A 167 0.72 9.51 -2.43
CA ILE A 167 1.25 8.53 -3.39
C ILE A 167 2.70 8.86 -3.77
N ALA A 168 2.99 10.12 -4.14
CA ALA A 168 4.34 10.56 -4.49
C ALA A 168 5.34 10.35 -3.33
N ARG A 169 4.91 10.62 -2.09
CA ARG A 169 5.70 10.39 -0.87
C ARG A 169 6.06 8.92 -0.66
N ALA A 170 5.16 8.01 -0.99
CA ALA A 170 5.44 6.58 -0.91
C ALA A 170 6.40 6.13 -2.04
N LEU A 171 6.21 6.64 -3.25
CA LEU A 171 7.00 6.28 -4.44
C LEU A 171 8.46 6.76 -4.39
N VAL A 172 8.75 7.91 -3.76
CA VAL A 172 10.12 8.49 -3.75
C VAL A 172 11.15 7.59 -3.08
N LEU A 173 10.71 6.70 -2.19
CA LEU A 173 11.54 5.72 -1.49
C LEU A 173 11.82 4.46 -2.33
N GLU A 174 11.24 4.33 -3.54
CA GLU A 174 11.36 3.16 -4.44
C GLU A 174 11.05 1.84 -3.76
N PRO A 175 9.89 1.71 -3.13
CA PRO A 175 9.52 0.48 -2.45
C PRO A 175 9.41 -0.68 -3.45
N LYS A 176 9.63 -1.90 -2.98
CA LYS A 176 9.42 -3.12 -3.78
C LYS A 176 7.93 -3.43 -3.97
N ILE A 177 7.10 -3.05 -2.99
CA ILE A 177 5.65 -3.22 -3.04
C ILE A 177 4.98 -1.95 -2.50
N LEU A 178 4.00 -1.45 -3.24
CA LEU A 178 3.18 -0.31 -2.83
C LEU A 178 1.80 -0.80 -2.37
N PHE A 179 1.45 -0.48 -1.14
CA PHE A 179 0.17 -0.82 -0.52
C PHE A 179 -0.77 0.38 -0.53
N PHE A 180 -2.04 0.15 -0.85
CA PHE A 180 -3.10 1.14 -0.80
C PHE A 180 -4.21 0.68 0.14
N ASP A 181 -4.47 1.45 1.20
CA ASP A 181 -5.56 1.18 2.14
C ASP A 181 -6.72 2.12 1.83
N GLU A 182 -7.66 1.68 1.01
CA GLU A 182 -8.86 2.41 0.57
C GLU A 182 -8.54 3.84 0.06
N PRO A 183 -7.72 4.01 -0.99
CA PRO A 183 -7.12 5.29 -1.37
C PRO A 183 -8.12 6.35 -1.84
N THR A 184 -9.39 5.98 -2.06
CA THR A 184 -10.45 6.87 -2.57
C THR A 184 -11.55 7.15 -1.55
N SER A 185 -11.61 6.43 -0.43
CA SER A 185 -12.74 6.48 0.51
C SER A 185 -12.91 7.82 1.25
N ALA A 186 -11.85 8.64 1.31
CA ALA A 186 -11.89 10.00 1.90
C ALA A 186 -12.09 11.11 0.85
N LEU A 187 -12.47 10.76 -0.40
CA LEU A 187 -12.60 11.67 -1.51
C LEU A 187 -14.03 11.77 -2.01
N ASP A 188 -14.37 12.94 -2.55
CA ASP A 188 -15.59 13.10 -3.30
C ASP A 188 -15.56 12.27 -4.60
N PRO A 189 -16.71 11.78 -5.10
CA PRO A 189 -16.77 10.94 -6.30
C PRO A 189 -16.10 11.55 -7.53
N GLU A 190 -16.13 12.87 -7.68
CA GLU A 190 -15.49 13.59 -8.79
C GLU A 190 -13.96 13.45 -8.76
N LEU A 191 -13.36 13.41 -7.55
CA LEU A 191 -11.91 13.31 -7.36
C LEU A 191 -11.41 11.85 -7.36
N THR A 192 -12.28 10.90 -7.10
CA THR A 192 -11.98 9.45 -7.12
C THR A 192 -11.36 9.04 -8.45
N GLY A 193 -11.95 9.46 -9.58
CA GLY A 193 -11.48 9.13 -10.92
C GLY A 193 -10.03 9.56 -11.20
N GLU A 194 -9.57 10.67 -10.63
CA GLU A 194 -8.19 11.14 -10.81
C GLU A 194 -7.19 10.22 -10.11
N ILE A 195 -7.51 9.77 -8.88
CA ILE A 195 -6.65 8.86 -8.12
C ILE A 195 -6.59 7.48 -8.78
N LEU A 196 -7.73 6.97 -9.24
CA LEU A 196 -7.80 5.69 -9.93
C LEU A 196 -6.97 5.70 -11.22
N LYS A 197 -6.94 6.82 -11.97
CA LYS A 197 -6.07 7.00 -13.14
C LYS A 197 -4.58 6.94 -12.78
N VAL A 198 -4.18 7.59 -11.68
CA VAL A 198 -2.79 7.53 -11.20
C VAL A 198 -2.41 6.09 -10.83
N ILE A 199 -3.24 5.38 -10.07
CA ILE A 199 -2.96 3.98 -9.68
C ILE A 199 -2.91 3.08 -10.93
N LYS A 200 -3.80 3.31 -11.91
CA LYS A 200 -3.78 2.57 -13.17
C LYS A 200 -2.48 2.79 -13.95
N SER A 201 -1.98 4.03 -14.05
CA SER A 201 -0.70 4.27 -14.70
C SER A 201 0.47 3.56 -14.02
N LEU A 202 0.45 3.45 -12.68
CA LEU A 202 1.45 2.67 -11.94
C LEU A 202 1.36 1.17 -12.25
N ALA A 203 0.13 0.63 -12.42
CA ALA A 203 -0.07 -0.76 -12.86
C ALA A 203 0.49 -1.01 -14.27
N GLU A 204 0.28 -0.07 -15.20
CA GLU A 204 0.84 -0.12 -16.56
C GLU A 204 2.38 -0.05 -16.55
N GLU A 205 2.98 0.69 -15.61
CA GLU A 205 4.43 0.73 -15.35
C GLU A 205 4.96 -0.54 -14.63
N LYS A 206 4.11 -1.54 -14.38
CA LYS A 206 4.46 -2.78 -13.66
C LYS A 206 4.94 -2.57 -12.23
N VAL A 207 4.46 -1.54 -11.55
CA VAL A 207 4.66 -1.39 -10.10
C VAL A 207 3.90 -2.51 -9.39
N THR A 208 4.58 -3.25 -8.52
CA THR A 208 3.94 -4.28 -7.70
C THR A 208 3.06 -3.62 -6.64
N MET A 209 1.77 -3.98 -6.58
CA MET A 209 0.82 -3.30 -5.71
C MET A 209 -0.13 -4.26 -5.01
N VAL A 210 -0.52 -3.90 -3.78
CA VAL A 210 -1.65 -4.50 -3.06
C VAL A 210 -2.65 -3.38 -2.76
N ILE A 211 -3.88 -3.52 -3.22
CA ILE A 211 -4.91 -2.48 -3.15
C ILE A 211 -6.11 -3.00 -2.38
N VAL A 212 -6.39 -2.44 -1.20
CA VAL A 212 -7.68 -2.60 -0.54
C VAL A 212 -8.62 -1.53 -1.09
N THR A 213 -9.74 -1.93 -1.67
CA THR A 213 -10.67 -1.00 -2.30
C THR A 213 -12.11 -1.49 -2.25
N HIS A 214 -13.04 -0.54 -2.32
CA HIS A 214 -14.48 -0.76 -2.53
C HIS A 214 -14.91 -0.42 -3.98
N GLU A 215 -13.96 0.00 -4.84
CA GLU A 215 -14.19 0.32 -6.25
C GLU A 215 -14.11 -0.97 -7.10
N MET A 216 -15.22 -1.72 -7.21
CA MET A 216 -15.22 -3.04 -7.85
C MET A 216 -14.81 -2.99 -9.32
N SER A 217 -15.35 -2.02 -10.08
CA SER A 217 -15.01 -1.84 -11.50
C SER A 217 -13.53 -1.54 -11.70
N PHE A 218 -12.95 -0.75 -10.79
CA PHE A 218 -11.51 -0.45 -10.82
C PHE A 218 -10.69 -1.69 -10.47
N ALA A 219 -11.01 -2.40 -9.37
CA ALA A 219 -10.33 -3.63 -9.00
C ALA A 219 -10.33 -4.64 -10.16
N LYS A 220 -11.47 -4.82 -10.82
CA LYS A 220 -11.58 -5.69 -12.01
C LYS A 220 -10.69 -5.25 -13.16
N ALA A 221 -10.55 -3.93 -13.39
CA ALA A 221 -9.82 -3.38 -14.54
C ALA A 221 -8.29 -3.37 -14.37
N VAL A 222 -7.77 -3.31 -13.13
CA VAL A 222 -6.32 -3.10 -12.89
C VAL A 222 -5.63 -4.33 -12.31
N SER A 223 -6.36 -5.25 -11.70
CA SER A 223 -5.76 -6.37 -10.97
C SER A 223 -5.36 -7.50 -11.90
N SER A 224 -4.25 -8.14 -11.58
CA SER A 224 -3.91 -9.47 -12.12
C SER A 224 -4.50 -10.58 -11.24
N LYS A 225 -4.77 -10.26 -9.96
CA LYS A 225 -5.28 -11.17 -8.95
C LYS A 225 -6.25 -10.46 -8.01
N VAL A 226 -7.29 -11.13 -7.58
CA VAL A 226 -8.29 -10.62 -6.63
C VAL A 226 -8.47 -11.60 -5.50
N ILE A 227 -8.54 -11.09 -4.28
CA ILE A 227 -8.90 -11.84 -3.07
C ILE A 227 -10.19 -11.24 -2.50
N PHE A 228 -11.21 -12.08 -2.32
CA PHE A 228 -12.40 -11.73 -1.57
C PHE A 228 -12.26 -12.22 -0.13
N MET A 229 -12.34 -11.29 0.82
CA MET A 229 -12.28 -11.59 2.25
C MET A 229 -13.66 -11.46 2.91
N ASP A 230 -14.04 -12.47 3.67
CA ASP A 230 -15.19 -12.42 4.57
C ASP A 230 -14.86 -13.02 5.94
N ASN A 231 -15.33 -12.40 7.02
CA ASN A 231 -15.20 -12.90 8.40
C ASN A 231 -13.76 -13.32 8.83
N GLY A 232 -12.73 -12.65 8.30
CA GLY A 232 -11.34 -12.88 8.68
C GLY A 232 -10.62 -14.00 7.93
N VAL A 233 -11.25 -14.55 6.89
CA VAL A 233 -10.67 -15.57 6.00
C VAL A 233 -10.72 -15.12 4.54
N ILE A 234 -9.87 -15.73 3.70
CA ILE A 234 -10.00 -15.65 2.25
C ILE A 234 -11.11 -16.62 1.84
N GLU A 235 -12.21 -16.08 1.36
CA GLU A 235 -13.36 -16.83 0.89
C GLU A 235 -13.17 -17.28 -0.56
N GLU A 236 -12.56 -16.42 -1.38
CA GLU A 236 -12.26 -16.72 -2.77
C GLU A 236 -11.03 -15.94 -3.25
N GLU A 237 -10.25 -16.58 -4.11
CA GLU A 237 -9.06 -16.02 -4.73
C GLU A 237 -9.00 -16.47 -6.19
N GLY A 238 -8.68 -15.56 -7.11
CA GLY A 238 -8.57 -15.88 -8.54
C GLY A 238 -8.23 -14.66 -9.39
N THR A 239 -8.36 -14.84 -10.71
CA THR A 239 -8.29 -13.72 -11.65
C THR A 239 -9.53 -12.82 -11.49
N PRO A 240 -9.49 -11.57 -11.98
CA PRO A 240 -10.68 -10.72 -11.98
C PRO A 240 -11.91 -11.39 -12.62
N GLU A 241 -11.75 -12.11 -13.75
CA GLU A 241 -12.84 -12.83 -14.40
C GLU A 241 -13.41 -13.95 -13.54
N GLU A 242 -12.54 -14.69 -12.83
CA GLU A 242 -13.00 -15.78 -11.94
C GLU A 242 -13.80 -15.23 -10.77
N VAL A 243 -13.33 -14.14 -10.13
CA VAL A 243 -13.95 -13.61 -8.91
C VAL A 243 -15.16 -12.73 -9.21
N PHE A 244 -15.11 -11.90 -10.26
CA PHE A 244 -16.20 -10.95 -10.56
C PHE A 244 -17.27 -11.53 -11.49
N ASP A 245 -16.88 -12.28 -12.54
CA ASP A 245 -17.83 -12.76 -13.55
C ASP A 245 -18.28 -14.20 -13.31
N ASN A 246 -17.43 -15.03 -12.72
CA ASN A 246 -17.69 -16.46 -12.49
C ASN A 246 -17.39 -16.89 -11.05
N PRO A 247 -17.87 -16.17 -10.02
CA PRO A 247 -17.58 -16.51 -8.63
C PRO A 247 -18.10 -17.91 -8.27
N LYS A 248 -17.27 -18.69 -7.59
CA LYS A 248 -17.58 -20.05 -7.14
C LYS A 248 -18.31 -20.03 -5.80
N SER A 249 -17.85 -19.17 -4.87
CA SER A 249 -18.48 -19.06 -3.55
C SER A 249 -19.82 -18.33 -3.63
N HIS A 250 -20.81 -18.85 -2.90
CA HIS A 250 -22.10 -18.18 -2.74
C HIS A 250 -21.95 -16.81 -2.05
N ARG A 251 -21.02 -16.70 -1.10
CA ARG A 251 -20.73 -15.44 -0.38
C ARG A 251 -20.13 -14.39 -1.31
N THR A 252 -19.23 -14.80 -2.23
CA THR A 252 -18.69 -13.91 -3.25
C THR A 252 -19.78 -13.38 -4.16
N LYS A 253 -20.69 -14.27 -4.65
CA LYS A 253 -21.84 -13.88 -5.48
C LYS A 253 -22.74 -12.86 -4.78
N GLU A 254 -23.12 -13.14 -3.52
CA GLU A 254 -23.93 -12.21 -2.72
C GLU A 254 -23.24 -10.86 -2.48
N PHE A 255 -21.92 -10.85 -2.37
CA PHE A 255 -21.17 -9.60 -2.17
C PHE A 255 -21.13 -8.79 -3.46
N ILE A 256 -20.77 -9.41 -4.59
CA ILE A 256 -20.59 -8.74 -5.87
C ILE A 256 -21.92 -8.20 -6.41
N SER A 257 -23.01 -8.97 -6.28
CA SER A 257 -24.33 -8.55 -6.76
C SER A 257 -24.84 -7.22 -6.15
N LYS A 258 -24.29 -6.78 -5.03
CA LYS A 258 -24.60 -5.47 -4.43
C LYS A 258 -23.97 -4.28 -5.15
N PHE A 259 -23.06 -4.52 -6.09
CA PHE A 259 -22.31 -3.51 -6.85
C PHE A 259 -22.56 -3.61 -8.36
N GLU A 260 -23.51 -4.43 -8.80
CA GLU A 260 -23.89 -4.61 -10.21
C GLU A 260 -25.04 -3.67 -10.65
N ASP A 261 -25.51 -2.74 -9.78
CA ASP A 261 -26.57 -1.76 -10.08
C ASP A 261 -26.02 -0.44 -10.66
#